data_63e2e990744abe190f438e19a90d5716
#
_entry.id   63e2e990744abe190f438e19a90d5716
#
_cell.length_a   1.000
_cell.length_b   1.000
_cell.length_c   1.000
_cell.angle_alpha   90.00
_cell.angle_beta   90.00
_cell.angle_gamma   90.00
#
_symmetry.space_group_name_H-M   'P 1'
#
loop_
_entity.id
_entity.type
_entity.pdbx_description
1 polymer ?
#
loop_
_entity_poly.entity_id
_entity_poly.type
_entity_poly.pdbx_seq_one_letter_code
_entity_poly.pdbx_strand_id
1 'polypeptide(L)'
;MSNLYTGALPLSAIRAAQAQRAAQSGAQKTVNGIDGHGSGESQDIKTLPLPVQERRFGTPTPAEGVERPRMFTGRQSAANPRTSCIQRLYTIPEFMRTAAESWREGGNEGATGCTMRQAASVIFVRDGDNGLETILTYRPGTSPLGVVAFPGGTALPGDDEAASWVGPGAEYWEEQFHFSDIAQARRSVMAAVRESFEETGILLAGEDEQDVVERSSTPELMAWREAVAEQDKSFSNFLTSSGLSVRADLLRPVARWQSPDFFLKRYDIAYFTTALPVGQDPKLLLGKGVWGDWLNVRELLEAKDTSELGDRIGQSNTVGRTLDQLITPGVMCLLESLAKAQTSVAWLSKRRNIEVKKPVLVTHNGACMLSFTEVVPATTGSMYTGAMGVL
;
A
#
# COMPACT_ATOMS: atom_id res chain seq x y z
N MET A 1 35.29 0.49 21.12
CA MET A 1 35.57 1.78 20.48
C MET A 1 35.72 1.51 19.00
N SER A 2 34.67 1.70 18.22
CA SER A 2 34.75 1.71 16.75
C SER A 2 33.59 2.59 16.28
N ASN A 3 33.92 3.85 15.96
CA ASN A 3 33.04 4.82 15.34
C ASN A 3 32.78 4.41 13.89
N LEU A 4 31.55 4.08 13.54
CA LEU A 4 31.09 4.02 12.17
C LEU A 4 30.44 5.36 11.83
N TYR A 5 31.13 6.15 11.05
CA TYR A 5 30.64 7.38 10.41
C TYR A 5 29.54 7.01 9.40
N THR A 6 28.32 7.38 9.68
CA THR A 6 27.23 7.50 8.69
C THR A 6 27.15 8.96 8.23
N GLY A 7 28.04 9.34 7.33
CA GLY A 7 28.02 10.62 6.67
C GLY A 7 27.03 10.61 5.49
N ALA A 8 25.91 11.31 5.60
CA ALA A 8 25.06 11.58 4.47
C ALA A 8 25.84 12.42 3.43
N LEU A 9 25.93 11.92 2.19
CA LEU A 9 26.58 12.66 1.10
C LEU A 9 25.74 13.91 0.74
N PRO A 10 26.36 15.07 0.53
CA PRO A 10 25.62 16.26 0.14
C PRO A 10 24.99 16.08 -1.25
N LEU A 11 23.81 16.68 -1.46
CA LEU A 11 23.02 16.61 -2.71
C LEU A 11 23.85 16.95 -3.98
N SER A 12 24.89 17.77 -3.85
CA SER A 12 25.84 18.07 -4.93
C SER A 12 26.67 16.86 -5.34
N ALA A 13 27.04 15.97 -4.41
CA ALA A 13 27.79 14.77 -4.70
C ALA A 13 26.91 13.70 -5.38
N ILE A 14 25.64 13.65 -5.03
CA ILE A 14 24.64 12.75 -5.66
C ILE A 14 24.40 13.17 -7.11
N ARG A 15 24.24 14.47 -7.39
CA ARG A 15 24.10 15.00 -8.76
C ARG A 15 25.35 14.80 -9.62
N ALA A 16 26.53 14.92 -9.03
CA ALA A 16 27.78 14.66 -9.75
C ALA A 16 27.94 13.18 -10.14
N ALA A 17 27.54 12.26 -9.27
CA ALA A 17 27.56 10.82 -9.55
C ALA A 17 26.53 10.43 -10.66
N GLN A 18 25.38 11.08 -10.69
CA GLN A 18 24.36 10.87 -11.72
C GLN A 18 24.83 11.39 -13.09
N ALA A 19 25.49 12.57 -13.13
CA ALA A 19 26.05 13.13 -14.37
C ALA A 19 27.18 12.26 -14.94
N GLN A 20 28.04 11.68 -14.10
CA GLN A 20 29.11 10.77 -14.54
C GLN A 20 28.56 9.46 -15.11
N ARG A 21 27.48 8.88 -14.53
CA ARG A 21 26.83 7.67 -15.05
C ARG A 21 26.16 7.91 -16.41
N ALA A 22 25.50 9.06 -16.60
CA ALA A 22 24.91 9.43 -17.89
C ALA A 22 25.97 9.58 -19.01
N ALA A 23 27.14 10.10 -18.67
CA ALA A 23 28.26 10.21 -19.60
C ALA A 23 28.88 8.84 -20.00
N GLN A 24 28.86 7.88 -19.07
CA GLN A 24 29.39 6.53 -19.33
C GLN A 24 28.42 5.65 -20.14
N SER A 25 27.10 5.84 -20.00
CA SER A 25 26.11 5.10 -20.79
C SER A 25 26.02 5.58 -22.24
N GLY A 26 26.39 6.84 -22.52
CA GLY A 26 26.47 7.42 -23.86
C GLY A 26 27.67 6.91 -24.69
N ALA A 27 28.73 6.43 -24.04
CA ALA A 27 29.95 5.99 -24.72
C ALA A 27 29.90 4.51 -25.21
N GLN A 28 28.92 3.73 -24.77
CA GLN A 28 28.82 2.31 -25.15
C GLN A 28 27.92 2.03 -26.37
N LYS A 29 27.31 3.04 -26.99
CA LYS A 29 26.41 2.87 -28.13
C LYS A 29 27.05 2.98 -29.51
N THR A 30 28.38 3.09 -29.62
CA THR A 30 29.07 3.36 -30.92
C THR A 30 30.07 2.29 -31.38
N VAL A 31 29.98 1.05 -30.90
CA VAL A 31 30.80 -0.05 -31.51
C VAL A 31 29.92 -1.29 -31.52
N ASN A 32 29.35 -1.62 -32.67
CA ASN A 32 29.24 -2.94 -33.30
C ASN A 32 28.22 -2.91 -34.44
N GLY A 33 28.71 -2.62 -35.60
CA GLY A 33 28.15 -3.03 -36.87
C GLY A 33 29.27 -3.71 -37.64
N ILE A 34 29.08 -5.00 -38.02
CA ILE A 34 29.67 -5.60 -39.23
C ILE A 34 29.22 -7.09 -39.27
N ASP A 35 28.46 -7.38 -40.35
CA ASP A 35 28.31 -8.54 -41.22
C ASP A 35 28.58 -10.00 -40.75
N GLY A 36 27.63 -10.86 -41.13
CA GLY A 36 27.85 -12.31 -41.24
C GLY A 36 26.62 -13.08 -41.72
N HIS A 37 26.54 -13.31 -43.02
CA HIS A 37 25.63 -14.26 -43.70
C HIS A 37 25.85 -15.69 -43.21
N GLY A 38 24.74 -16.44 -43.03
CA GLY A 38 24.77 -17.90 -42.81
C GLY A 38 23.37 -18.50 -42.96
N SER A 39 23.13 -19.05 -44.10
CA SER A 39 21.96 -19.88 -44.50
C SER A 39 21.95 -21.21 -43.75
N GLY A 40 20.80 -21.66 -43.24
CA GLY A 40 20.63 -23.01 -42.65
C GLY A 40 19.15 -23.42 -42.56
N GLU A 41 18.86 -24.47 -43.25
CA GLU A 41 17.57 -25.08 -43.59
C GLU A 41 16.59 -25.32 -42.45
N SER A 42 15.30 -25.14 -42.80
CA SER A 42 14.14 -25.52 -42.01
C SER A 42 13.91 -27.02 -42.09
N GLN A 43 13.75 -27.70 -40.95
CA GLN A 43 13.15 -29.03 -40.91
C GLN A 43 11.74 -28.95 -40.27
N ASP A 44 10.75 -29.28 -41.09
CA ASP A 44 9.36 -29.45 -40.71
C ASP A 44 9.16 -30.61 -39.73
N ILE A 45 8.64 -30.35 -38.57
CA ILE A 45 8.13 -31.35 -37.64
C ILE A 45 6.60 -31.34 -37.75
N LYS A 46 6.06 -32.40 -38.34
CA LYS A 46 4.62 -32.70 -38.43
C LYS A 46 4.05 -32.98 -37.06
N THR A 47 3.17 -32.11 -36.59
CA THR A 47 2.31 -32.36 -35.43
C THR A 47 1.09 -33.21 -35.83
N LEU A 48 0.93 -34.37 -35.22
CA LEU A 48 -0.28 -35.20 -35.27
C LEU A 48 -1.31 -34.67 -34.27
N PRO A 49 -2.59 -34.56 -34.64
CA PRO A 49 -3.64 -34.15 -33.71
C PRO A 49 -4.10 -35.34 -32.83
N LEU A 50 -4.20 -35.07 -31.51
CA LEU A 50 -4.83 -35.96 -30.56
C LEU A 50 -6.37 -35.79 -30.61
N PRO A 51 -7.16 -36.86 -30.42
CA PRO A 51 -8.62 -36.79 -30.53
C PRO A 51 -9.23 -36.14 -29.28
N VAL A 52 -10.05 -35.12 -29.51
CA VAL A 52 -10.91 -34.50 -28.52
C VAL A 52 -12.09 -35.40 -28.22
N GLN A 53 -12.19 -35.92 -27.00
CA GLN A 53 -13.42 -36.58 -26.52
C GLN A 53 -14.37 -35.53 -25.96
N GLU A 54 -15.41 -35.20 -26.70
CA GLU A 54 -16.56 -34.45 -26.20
C GLU A 54 -17.38 -35.33 -25.23
N ARG A 55 -17.36 -34.99 -23.95
CA ARG A 55 -18.36 -35.45 -22.98
C ARG A 55 -19.54 -34.50 -22.99
N ARG A 56 -20.63 -34.91 -23.61
CA ARG A 56 -21.93 -34.25 -23.50
C ARG A 56 -22.49 -34.52 -22.09
N PHE A 57 -22.60 -33.50 -21.27
CA PHE A 57 -23.44 -33.53 -20.08
C PHE A 57 -24.88 -33.24 -20.50
N GLY A 58 -25.76 -34.23 -20.31
CA GLY A 58 -27.19 -34.07 -20.50
C GLY A 58 -27.79 -33.18 -19.40
N THR A 59 -28.67 -32.29 -19.82
CA THR A 59 -29.52 -31.48 -18.92
C THR A 59 -30.49 -32.39 -18.18
N PRO A 60 -30.62 -32.30 -16.83
CA PRO A 60 -31.65 -33.05 -16.11
C PRO A 60 -33.01 -32.36 -16.29
N THR A 61 -34.00 -33.15 -16.67
CA THR A 61 -35.42 -32.81 -16.73
C THR A 61 -35.95 -32.62 -15.30
N PRO A 62 -36.79 -31.60 -14.98
CA PRO A 62 -37.36 -31.42 -13.67
C PRO A 62 -38.38 -32.53 -13.36
N ALA A 63 -38.21 -33.21 -12.24
CA ALA A 63 -39.23 -34.09 -11.69
C ALA A 63 -40.37 -33.29 -11.09
N GLU A 64 -41.59 -33.51 -11.56
CA GLU A 64 -42.83 -33.01 -10.95
C GLU A 64 -43.06 -33.67 -9.59
N GLY A 65 -43.48 -32.87 -8.63
CA GLY A 65 -44.16 -33.32 -7.42
C GLY A 65 -43.33 -33.48 -6.14
N VAL A 66 -42.81 -32.34 -5.59
CA VAL A 66 -42.50 -32.26 -4.18
C VAL A 66 -43.16 -30.99 -3.59
N GLU A 67 -44.14 -31.19 -2.70
CA GLU A 67 -44.78 -30.14 -1.95
C GLU A 67 -43.73 -29.32 -1.14
N ARG A 68 -43.76 -28.01 -1.33
CA ARG A 68 -42.91 -27.09 -0.54
C ARG A 68 -43.43 -27.03 0.89
N PRO A 69 -42.60 -27.21 1.92
CA PRO A 69 -43.01 -26.97 3.30
C PRO A 69 -43.37 -25.49 3.48
N ARG A 70 -44.49 -25.25 4.12
CA ARG A 70 -45.00 -23.89 4.47
C ARG A 70 -43.96 -23.17 5.31
N MET A 71 -43.55 -21.97 4.86
CA MET A 71 -42.72 -21.08 5.65
C MET A 71 -43.44 -20.70 6.95
N PHE A 72 -42.80 -21.00 8.05
CA PHE A 72 -43.14 -20.46 9.36
C PHE A 72 -42.86 -18.95 9.36
N THR A 73 -43.92 -18.16 9.28
CA THR A 73 -43.87 -16.71 9.58
C THR A 73 -43.82 -16.56 11.08
N GLY A 74 -42.64 -16.32 11.60
CA GLY A 74 -42.44 -16.12 13.04
C GLY A 74 -40.95 -16.02 13.39
N ARG A 75 -40.19 -15.16 12.69
CA ARG A 75 -38.90 -14.71 13.20
C ARG A 75 -39.04 -13.32 13.76
N GLN A 76 -39.03 -13.27 15.09
CA GLN A 76 -38.70 -12.05 15.79
C GLN A 76 -37.39 -11.50 15.21
N SER A 77 -37.46 -10.26 14.77
CA SER A 77 -36.32 -9.47 14.34
C SER A 77 -35.21 -9.62 15.39
N ALA A 78 -34.12 -10.33 15.05
CA ALA A 78 -32.90 -10.25 15.83
C ALA A 78 -32.50 -8.78 15.87
N ALA A 79 -32.48 -8.19 17.07
CA ALA A 79 -32.04 -6.83 17.27
C ALA A 79 -30.66 -6.70 16.60
N ASN A 80 -30.53 -5.80 15.60
CA ASN A 80 -29.26 -5.43 15.02
C ASN A 80 -28.28 -5.13 16.17
N PRO A 81 -27.06 -5.67 16.16
CA PRO A 81 -26.06 -5.30 17.14
C PRO A 81 -25.97 -3.76 17.08
N ARG A 82 -26.25 -3.11 18.20
CA ARG A 82 -26.20 -1.66 18.28
C ARG A 82 -24.79 -1.23 17.92
N THR A 83 -24.63 -0.59 16.79
CA THR A 83 -23.39 0.07 16.40
C THR A 83 -23.40 1.46 17.00
N SER A 84 -22.28 1.89 17.56
CA SER A 84 -22.06 3.27 17.99
C SER A 84 -21.12 3.95 17.02
N CYS A 85 -21.40 5.23 16.75
CA CYS A 85 -20.52 6.06 15.95
C CYS A 85 -19.63 6.87 16.90
N ILE A 86 -18.32 6.77 16.72
CA ILE A 86 -17.34 7.55 17.47
C ILE A 86 -16.75 8.59 16.51
N GLN A 87 -16.84 9.86 16.89
CA GLN A 87 -16.13 10.92 16.18
C GLN A 87 -14.69 10.94 16.66
N ARG A 88 -13.74 10.79 15.73
CA ARG A 88 -12.31 10.87 15.99
C ARG A 88 -11.79 12.24 15.56
N LEU A 89 -10.96 12.84 16.41
CA LEU A 89 -10.32 14.13 16.17
C LEU A 89 -8.81 13.95 16.12
N TYR A 90 -8.17 14.59 15.15
CA TYR A 90 -6.73 14.58 14.97
C TYR A 90 -6.22 15.99 14.74
N THR A 91 -5.02 16.28 15.25
CA THR A 91 -4.29 17.48 14.91
C THR A 91 -4.00 17.53 13.41
N ILE A 92 -3.91 18.73 12.86
CA ILE A 92 -3.53 18.89 11.45
C ILE A 92 -2.02 18.73 11.34
N PRO A 93 -1.51 17.71 10.62
CA PRO A 93 -0.09 17.57 10.37
C PRO A 93 0.50 18.83 9.76
N GLU A 94 1.74 19.17 10.09
CA GLU A 94 2.38 20.41 9.67
C GLU A 94 2.32 20.64 8.16
N PHE A 95 2.57 19.58 7.38
CA PHE A 95 2.53 19.63 5.91
C PHE A 95 1.14 19.90 5.31
N MET A 96 0.07 19.81 6.12
CA MET A 96 -1.32 20.07 5.71
C MET A 96 -1.80 21.47 6.16
N ARG A 97 -1.09 22.12 7.09
CA ARG A 97 -1.58 23.31 7.82
C ARG A 97 -1.91 24.46 6.88
N THR A 98 -0.99 24.85 6.01
CA THR A 98 -1.19 25.96 5.08
C THR A 98 -2.41 25.76 4.17
N ALA A 99 -2.61 24.52 3.67
CA ALA A 99 -3.78 24.22 2.83
C ALA A 99 -5.09 24.29 3.62
N ALA A 100 -5.09 23.83 4.88
CA ALA A 100 -6.26 23.86 5.75
C ALA A 100 -6.62 25.31 6.17
N GLU A 101 -5.63 26.13 6.45
CA GLU A 101 -5.81 27.57 6.78
C GLU A 101 -6.39 28.33 5.58
N SER A 102 -5.81 28.16 4.39
CA SER A 102 -6.31 28.77 3.16
C SER A 102 -7.73 28.34 2.84
N TRP A 103 -8.07 27.06 3.04
CA TRP A 103 -9.45 26.56 2.86
C TRP A 103 -10.43 27.26 3.80
N ARG A 104 -10.08 27.40 5.07
CA ARG A 104 -10.93 28.05 6.07
C ARG A 104 -11.22 29.52 5.73
N GLU A 105 -10.26 30.19 5.09
CA GLU A 105 -10.37 31.59 4.65
C GLU A 105 -11.10 31.75 3.30
N GLY A 106 -11.63 30.68 2.72
CA GLY A 106 -12.30 30.68 1.42
C GLY A 106 -11.36 30.70 0.22
N GLY A 107 -10.05 30.47 0.45
CA GLY A 107 -9.03 30.57 -0.61
C GLY A 107 -8.95 29.41 -1.60
N ASN A 108 -9.62 28.28 -1.36
CA ASN A 108 -9.47 27.07 -2.17
C ASN A 108 -10.77 26.63 -2.89
N GLU A 109 -11.53 27.59 -3.42
CA GLU A 109 -12.76 27.28 -4.19
C GLU A 109 -12.48 26.36 -5.40
N GLY A 110 -11.27 26.40 -5.96
CA GLY A 110 -10.83 25.52 -7.05
C GLY A 110 -10.57 24.06 -6.67
N ALA A 111 -10.58 23.70 -5.38
CA ALA A 111 -10.40 22.31 -4.95
C ALA A 111 -11.67 21.47 -5.12
N THR A 112 -12.83 22.10 -5.23
CA THR A 112 -14.08 21.42 -5.57
C THR A 112 -14.05 20.95 -7.02
N GLY A 113 -14.11 19.63 -7.25
CA GLY A 113 -14.09 19.04 -8.59
C GLY A 113 -12.72 18.46 -9.03
N CYS A 114 -11.67 18.59 -8.22
CA CYS A 114 -10.40 17.91 -8.53
C CYS A 114 -10.56 16.39 -8.54
N THR A 115 -10.09 15.74 -9.60
CA THR A 115 -10.08 14.28 -9.71
C THR A 115 -9.17 13.67 -8.64
N MET A 116 -9.66 12.64 -7.95
CA MET A 116 -8.85 11.87 -7.02
C MET A 116 -7.90 10.94 -7.79
N ARG A 117 -6.62 10.95 -7.39
CA ARG A 117 -5.63 9.98 -7.87
C ARG A 117 -5.68 8.73 -7.02
N GLN A 118 -5.63 7.57 -7.65
CA GLN A 118 -5.46 6.33 -6.92
C GLN A 118 -4.06 6.22 -6.34
N ALA A 119 -4.00 5.65 -5.13
CA ALA A 119 -2.75 5.26 -4.48
C ALA A 119 -2.96 3.95 -3.71
N ALA A 120 -1.88 3.23 -3.48
CA ALA A 120 -1.91 2.02 -2.69
C ALA A 120 -0.73 2.00 -1.71
N SER A 121 -0.94 1.35 -0.57
CA SER A 121 0.08 1.22 0.47
C SER A 121 0.00 -0.15 1.12
N VAL A 122 1.14 -0.72 1.51
CA VAL A 122 1.24 -2.05 2.12
C VAL A 122 1.83 -1.95 3.52
N ILE A 123 1.08 -2.46 4.47
CA ILE A 123 1.48 -2.61 5.86
C ILE A 123 2.15 -3.96 6.00
N PHE A 124 3.48 -3.99 5.98
CA PHE A 124 4.24 -5.18 6.28
C PHE A 124 4.28 -5.39 7.78
N VAL A 125 4.01 -6.61 8.22
CA VAL A 125 4.05 -6.96 9.64
C VAL A 125 4.94 -8.18 9.87
N ARG A 126 5.61 -8.15 11.02
CA ARG A 126 6.33 -9.29 11.59
C ARG A 126 6.20 -9.28 13.11
N ASP A 127 6.41 -10.42 13.72
CA ASP A 127 6.52 -10.51 15.17
C ASP A 127 7.96 -10.14 15.56
N GLY A 128 8.11 -9.14 16.42
CA GLY A 128 9.37 -8.74 17.06
C GLY A 128 9.40 -9.20 18.52
N ASP A 129 10.52 -8.96 19.20
CA ASP A 129 10.73 -9.39 20.59
C ASP A 129 9.71 -8.77 21.57
N ASN A 130 9.29 -7.51 21.31
CA ASN A 130 8.39 -6.75 22.17
C ASN A 130 7.00 -6.55 21.57
N GLY A 131 6.61 -7.32 20.55
CA GLY A 131 5.31 -7.25 19.89
C GLY A 131 5.41 -7.01 18.38
N LEU A 132 4.32 -6.55 17.79
CA LEU A 132 4.24 -6.32 16.35
C LEU A 132 5.17 -5.20 15.88
N GLU A 133 5.91 -5.49 14.83
CA GLU A 133 6.69 -4.51 14.09
C GLU A 133 6.12 -4.27 12.69
N THR A 134 6.30 -3.05 12.19
CA THR A 134 5.94 -2.64 10.84
C THR A 134 7.02 -1.75 10.24
N ILE A 135 7.09 -1.70 8.90
CA ILE A 135 8.01 -0.81 8.20
C ILE A 135 7.32 0.53 7.99
N LEU A 136 8.01 1.61 8.36
CA LEU A 136 7.70 2.97 7.92
C LEU A 136 8.85 3.52 7.09
N THR A 137 8.51 4.38 6.12
CA THR A 137 9.48 5.06 5.24
C THR A 137 9.30 6.56 5.31
N TYR A 138 10.40 7.31 5.24
CA TYR A 138 10.38 8.76 5.06
C TYR A 138 10.24 9.11 3.59
N ARG A 139 9.40 10.08 3.29
CA ARG A 139 9.09 10.55 1.94
C ARG A 139 9.47 12.00 1.77
N PRO A 140 10.47 12.32 0.94
CA PRO A 140 10.79 13.71 0.63
C PRO A 140 9.67 14.36 -0.18
N GLY A 141 9.35 15.62 0.14
CA GLY A 141 8.36 16.41 -0.60
C GLY A 141 6.91 16.22 -0.12
N THR A 142 5.95 16.44 -1.02
CA THR A 142 4.52 16.34 -0.74
C THR A 142 3.97 14.98 -1.16
N SER A 143 4.10 13.98 -0.31
CA SER A 143 3.52 12.67 -0.55
C SER A 143 2.04 12.63 -0.15
N PRO A 144 1.16 11.92 -0.90
CA PRO A 144 -0.22 11.71 -0.50
C PRO A 144 -0.36 10.91 0.80
N LEU A 145 0.64 10.12 1.11
CA LEU A 145 0.67 9.23 2.28
C LEU A 145 1.21 9.92 3.53
N GLY A 146 1.79 11.12 3.42
CA GLY A 146 2.41 11.85 4.52
C GLY A 146 3.93 11.90 4.41
N VAL A 147 4.58 12.57 5.37
CA VAL A 147 6.05 12.68 5.48
C VAL A 147 6.65 11.35 5.91
N VAL A 148 5.98 10.66 6.82
CA VAL A 148 6.30 9.29 7.24
C VAL A 148 5.06 8.43 7.04
N ALA A 149 5.22 7.28 6.41
CA ALA A 149 4.09 6.39 6.08
C ALA A 149 4.56 4.95 5.86
N PHE A 150 3.60 4.05 5.73
CA PHE A 150 3.85 2.70 5.22
C PHE A 150 4.30 2.76 3.75
N PRO A 151 5.09 1.79 3.27
CA PRO A 151 5.47 1.67 1.87
C PRO A 151 4.26 1.75 0.93
N GLY A 152 4.39 2.49 -0.17
CA GLY A 152 3.31 2.68 -1.13
C GLY A 152 3.45 3.98 -1.93
N GLY A 153 2.57 4.20 -2.89
CA GLY A 153 2.59 5.39 -3.73
C GLY A 153 1.41 5.50 -4.66
N THR A 154 1.56 6.35 -5.66
CA THR A 154 0.49 6.64 -6.62
C THR A 154 0.43 5.55 -7.69
N ALA A 155 -0.76 5.10 -8.02
CA ALA A 155 -0.96 4.21 -9.16
C ALA A 155 -0.57 4.91 -10.48
N LEU A 156 0.13 4.18 -11.34
CA LEU A 156 0.63 4.63 -12.64
C LEU A 156 -0.18 4.00 -13.79
N PRO A 157 -0.16 4.59 -14.99
CA PRO A 157 -0.78 3.97 -16.17
C PRO A 157 -0.29 2.54 -16.45
N GLY A 158 0.99 2.24 -16.17
CA GLY A 158 1.57 0.91 -16.32
C GLY A 158 0.96 -0.16 -15.39
N ASP A 159 0.27 0.25 -14.32
CA ASP A 159 -0.43 -0.67 -13.42
C ASP A 159 -1.74 -1.22 -14.03
N ASP A 160 -2.19 -0.66 -15.17
CA ASP A 160 -3.31 -1.19 -15.97
C ASP A 160 -2.88 -2.30 -16.94
N GLU A 161 -1.58 -2.45 -17.19
CA GLU A 161 -1.07 -3.46 -18.11
C GLU A 161 -1.38 -4.89 -17.61
N ALA A 162 -1.50 -5.81 -18.56
CA ALA A 162 -1.75 -7.20 -18.24
C ALA A 162 -0.54 -7.84 -17.55
N ALA A 163 -0.78 -8.53 -16.46
CA ALA A 163 0.20 -9.32 -15.74
C ALA A 163 -0.43 -10.61 -15.23
N SER A 164 0.36 -11.66 -15.10
CA SER A 164 -0.05 -12.89 -14.45
C SER A 164 -0.35 -12.62 -12.96
N TRP A 165 -1.32 -13.38 -12.44
CA TRP A 165 -1.91 -13.08 -11.15
C TRP A 165 -2.32 -14.37 -10.44
N VAL A 166 -1.90 -14.53 -9.18
CA VAL A 166 -2.27 -15.63 -8.30
C VAL A 166 -3.13 -15.11 -7.15
N GLY A 167 -4.21 -15.82 -6.84
CA GLY A 167 -5.09 -15.50 -5.73
C GLY A 167 -6.41 -14.83 -6.14
N PRO A 168 -7.05 -14.07 -5.26
CA PRO A 168 -8.36 -13.47 -5.51
C PRO A 168 -8.34 -12.54 -6.73
N GLY A 169 -9.33 -12.67 -7.62
CA GLY A 169 -9.49 -11.82 -8.79
C GLY A 169 -9.78 -10.36 -8.43
N ALA A 170 -9.78 -9.50 -9.45
CA ALA A 170 -10.01 -8.07 -9.25
C ALA A 170 -11.41 -7.76 -8.72
N GLU A 171 -12.41 -8.61 -9.03
CA GLU A 171 -13.78 -8.52 -8.53
C GLU A 171 -13.84 -8.63 -7.00
N TYR A 172 -13.02 -9.50 -6.40
CA TYR A 172 -12.91 -9.60 -4.95
C TYR A 172 -12.43 -8.28 -4.34
N TRP A 173 -11.41 -7.68 -4.93
CA TRP A 173 -10.84 -6.42 -4.43
C TRP A 173 -11.79 -5.23 -4.65
N GLU A 174 -12.54 -5.22 -5.75
CA GLU A 174 -13.61 -4.25 -6.00
C GLU A 174 -14.64 -4.28 -4.86
N GLU A 175 -15.15 -5.47 -4.53
CA GLU A 175 -16.11 -5.66 -3.46
C GLU A 175 -15.54 -5.25 -2.09
N GLN A 176 -14.30 -5.71 -1.76
CA GLN A 176 -13.71 -5.45 -0.46
C GLN A 176 -13.45 -3.97 -0.20
N PHE A 177 -12.98 -3.24 -1.19
CA PHE A 177 -12.65 -1.81 -1.06
C PHE A 177 -13.78 -0.88 -1.51
N HIS A 178 -14.89 -1.41 -2.03
CA HIS A 178 -15.98 -0.62 -2.63
C HIS A 178 -15.48 0.30 -3.74
N PHE A 179 -14.64 -0.21 -4.63
CA PHE A 179 -14.19 0.52 -5.80
C PHE A 179 -15.33 0.73 -6.78
N SER A 180 -15.19 1.68 -7.70
CA SER A 180 -16.21 1.99 -8.71
C SER A 180 -16.24 0.99 -9.86
N ASP A 181 -15.12 0.31 -10.09
CA ASP A 181 -14.96 -0.66 -11.17
C ASP A 181 -13.76 -1.61 -10.92
N ILE A 182 -13.76 -2.71 -11.67
CA ILE A 182 -12.74 -3.77 -11.61
C ILE A 182 -11.35 -3.25 -12.01
N ALA A 183 -11.26 -2.29 -12.95
CA ALA A 183 -9.98 -1.73 -13.37
C ALA A 183 -9.32 -0.94 -12.23
N GLN A 184 -10.11 -0.19 -11.47
CA GLN A 184 -9.63 0.49 -10.26
C GLN A 184 -9.09 -0.50 -9.22
N ALA A 185 -9.79 -1.61 -9.01
CA ALA A 185 -9.37 -2.65 -8.09
C ALA A 185 -8.03 -3.28 -8.51
N ARG A 186 -7.94 -3.68 -9.78
CA ARG A 186 -6.71 -4.26 -10.36
C ARG A 186 -5.53 -3.31 -10.23
N ARG A 187 -5.71 -2.07 -10.65
CA ARG A 187 -4.68 -1.02 -10.57
C ARG A 187 -4.18 -0.82 -9.14
N SER A 188 -5.08 -0.87 -8.14
CA SER A 188 -4.69 -0.73 -6.73
C SER A 188 -3.80 -1.87 -6.24
N VAL A 189 -4.08 -3.12 -6.62
CA VAL A 189 -3.24 -4.28 -6.25
C VAL A 189 -1.89 -4.21 -6.96
N MET A 190 -1.88 -3.91 -8.27
CA MET A 190 -0.64 -3.76 -9.04
C MET A 190 0.24 -2.65 -8.45
N ALA A 191 -0.34 -1.48 -8.15
CA ALA A 191 0.37 -0.38 -7.50
C ALA A 191 0.93 -0.78 -6.12
N ALA A 192 0.17 -1.52 -5.31
CA ALA A 192 0.61 -2.00 -3.99
C ALA A 192 1.87 -2.88 -4.10
N VAL A 193 1.87 -3.83 -5.04
CA VAL A 193 3.01 -4.75 -5.23
C VAL A 193 4.20 -4.03 -5.84
N ARG A 194 3.99 -3.19 -6.85
CA ARG A 194 5.04 -2.39 -7.50
C ARG A 194 5.72 -1.44 -6.52
N GLU A 195 4.96 -0.64 -5.79
CA GLU A 195 5.48 0.32 -4.83
C GLU A 195 6.25 -0.37 -3.68
N SER A 196 5.76 -1.54 -3.23
CA SER A 196 6.50 -2.36 -2.26
C SER A 196 7.87 -2.75 -2.78
N PHE A 197 7.94 -3.21 -4.03
CA PHE A 197 9.20 -3.57 -4.67
C PHE A 197 10.09 -2.35 -4.90
N GLU A 198 9.56 -1.24 -5.42
CA GLU A 198 10.35 -0.02 -5.66
C GLU A 198 10.93 0.56 -4.37
N GLU A 199 10.13 0.73 -3.33
CA GLU A 199 10.57 1.40 -2.12
C GLU A 199 11.40 0.54 -1.19
N THR A 200 10.99 -0.71 -0.98
CA THR A 200 11.59 -1.58 0.03
C THR A 200 12.37 -2.77 -0.53
N GLY A 201 12.19 -3.08 -1.82
CA GLY A 201 12.71 -4.30 -2.43
C GLY A 201 11.92 -5.55 -2.07
N ILE A 202 10.85 -5.45 -1.29
CA ILE A 202 9.97 -6.58 -1.01
C ILE A 202 9.12 -6.85 -2.26
N LEU A 203 9.29 -8.04 -2.83
CA LEU A 203 8.61 -8.47 -4.04
C LEU A 203 7.53 -9.52 -3.72
N LEU A 204 6.27 -9.13 -3.83
CA LEU A 204 5.13 -10.01 -3.64
C LEU A 204 4.77 -10.67 -4.99
N ALA A 205 5.69 -11.48 -5.51
CA ALA A 205 5.53 -12.23 -6.75
C ALA A 205 6.23 -13.59 -6.64
N GLY A 206 5.83 -14.52 -7.49
CA GLY A 206 6.38 -15.86 -7.58
C GLY A 206 6.04 -16.49 -8.93
N GLU A 207 6.62 -17.65 -9.24
CA GLU A 207 6.32 -18.36 -10.49
C GLU A 207 4.88 -18.90 -10.49
N ASP A 208 4.41 -19.38 -9.34
CA ASP A 208 3.07 -19.94 -9.16
C ASP A 208 2.51 -19.69 -7.74
N GLU A 209 1.45 -20.38 -7.36
CA GLU A 209 0.80 -20.27 -6.05
C GLU A 209 1.60 -20.87 -4.89
N GLN A 210 2.61 -21.68 -5.15
CA GLN A 210 3.44 -22.34 -4.14
C GLN A 210 4.75 -21.63 -3.91
N ASP A 211 5.12 -20.74 -4.84
CA ASP A 211 6.39 -20.03 -4.81
C ASP A 211 6.23 -18.53 -4.50
N VAL A 212 7.18 -18.00 -3.78
CA VAL A 212 7.41 -16.57 -3.58
C VAL A 212 8.90 -16.31 -3.72
N VAL A 213 9.28 -15.30 -4.49
CA VAL A 213 10.69 -14.93 -4.63
C VAL A 213 11.33 -14.76 -3.25
N GLU A 214 12.24 -15.67 -2.89
CA GLU A 214 12.88 -15.64 -1.56
C GLU A 214 13.96 -14.54 -1.44
N ARG A 215 14.67 -14.25 -2.53
CA ARG A 215 15.78 -13.28 -2.54
C ARG A 215 15.53 -12.19 -3.56
N SER A 216 14.98 -11.08 -3.12
CA SER A 216 14.70 -9.91 -3.97
C SER A 216 15.91 -8.99 -4.20
N SER A 217 17.09 -9.31 -3.65
CA SER A 217 18.31 -8.48 -3.72
C SER A 217 19.40 -9.05 -4.64
N THR A 218 19.05 -9.91 -5.60
CA THR A 218 20.00 -10.35 -6.63
C THR A 218 20.36 -9.18 -7.56
N PRO A 219 21.56 -9.16 -8.17
CA PRO A 219 21.97 -8.08 -9.09
C PRO A 219 20.96 -7.86 -10.22
N GLU A 220 20.37 -8.92 -10.75
CA GLU A 220 19.36 -8.86 -11.81
C GLU A 220 18.07 -8.21 -11.32
N LEU A 221 17.52 -8.64 -10.18
CA LEU A 221 16.33 -8.06 -9.59
C LEU A 221 16.56 -6.60 -9.15
N MET A 222 17.75 -6.26 -8.69
CA MET A 222 18.11 -4.87 -8.38
C MET A 222 18.13 -4.00 -9.63
N ALA A 223 18.65 -4.49 -10.76
CA ALA A 223 18.61 -3.76 -12.02
C ALA A 223 17.16 -3.55 -12.52
N TRP A 224 16.32 -4.57 -12.41
CA TRP A 224 14.90 -4.44 -12.71
C TRP A 224 14.20 -3.43 -11.79
N ARG A 225 14.49 -3.48 -10.48
CA ARG A 225 13.94 -2.56 -9.51
C ARG A 225 14.29 -1.10 -9.81
N GLU A 226 15.55 -0.83 -10.17
CA GLU A 226 15.99 0.49 -10.60
C GLU A 226 15.24 0.95 -11.86
N ALA A 227 15.14 0.09 -12.89
CA ALA A 227 14.45 0.43 -14.14
C ALA A 227 12.94 0.67 -13.95
N VAL A 228 12.27 -0.09 -13.09
CA VAL A 228 10.86 0.13 -12.74
C VAL A 228 10.71 1.42 -11.95
N ALA A 229 11.56 1.67 -10.98
CA ALA A 229 11.52 2.86 -10.14
C ALA A 229 11.81 4.16 -10.92
N GLU A 230 12.62 4.12 -11.96
CA GLU A 230 12.90 5.22 -12.88
C GLU A 230 11.84 5.35 -14.00
N GLN A 231 10.86 4.43 -14.04
CA GLN A 231 9.83 4.30 -15.06
C GLN A 231 10.38 4.04 -16.49
N ASP A 232 11.59 3.53 -16.60
CA ASP A 232 12.19 3.08 -17.87
C ASP A 232 11.56 1.78 -18.36
N LYS A 233 11.05 0.97 -17.44
CA LYS A 233 10.32 -0.28 -17.68
C LYS A 233 9.05 -0.30 -16.87
N SER A 234 7.97 -0.88 -17.41
CA SER A 234 6.77 -1.13 -16.61
C SER A 234 6.98 -2.34 -15.68
N PHE A 235 6.28 -2.33 -14.55
CA PHE A 235 6.32 -3.45 -13.61
C PHE A 235 5.74 -4.73 -14.23
N SER A 236 4.72 -4.61 -15.07
CA SER A 236 4.16 -5.73 -15.82
C SER A 236 5.15 -6.34 -16.80
N ASN A 237 5.96 -5.51 -17.46
CA ASN A 237 7.04 -5.99 -18.32
C ASN A 237 8.10 -6.76 -17.53
N PHE A 238 8.47 -6.26 -16.34
CA PHE A 238 9.37 -6.96 -15.42
C PHE A 238 8.83 -8.35 -15.07
N LEU A 239 7.58 -8.43 -14.59
CA LEU A 239 6.95 -9.70 -14.20
C LEU A 239 6.94 -10.70 -15.37
N THR A 240 6.49 -10.27 -16.54
CA THR A 240 6.42 -11.12 -17.73
C THR A 240 7.80 -11.61 -18.18
N SER A 241 8.79 -10.71 -18.20
CA SER A 241 10.17 -11.05 -18.62
C SER A 241 10.87 -12.00 -17.64
N SER A 242 10.45 -11.97 -16.36
CA SER A 242 11.00 -12.82 -15.30
C SER A 242 10.18 -14.10 -15.06
N GLY A 243 9.09 -14.31 -15.81
CA GLY A 243 8.19 -15.46 -15.62
C GLY A 243 7.43 -15.43 -14.28
N LEU A 244 7.22 -14.23 -13.71
CA LEU A 244 6.62 -14.05 -12.39
C LEU A 244 5.15 -13.64 -12.49
N SER A 245 4.38 -14.07 -11.51
CA SER A 245 2.99 -13.70 -11.29
C SER A 245 2.86 -12.89 -10.00
N VAL A 246 1.98 -11.89 -9.99
CA VAL A 246 1.62 -11.16 -8.76
C VAL A 246 0.99 -12.12 -7.76
N ARG A 247 1.46 -12.14 -6.53
CA ARG A 247 0.93 -12.93 -5.41
C ARG A 247 -0.10 -12.12 -4.61
N ALA A 248 -1.26 -11.86 -5.24
CA ALA A 248 -2.36 -11.16 -4.59
C ALA A 248 -2.96 -11.93 -3.42
N ASP A 249 -2.80 -13.25 -3.39
CA ASP A 249 -3.20 -14.13 -2.28
C ASP A 249 -2.46 -13.84 -0.96
N LEU A 250 -1.29 -13.21 -1.01
CA LEU A 250 -0.56 -12.78 0.17
C LEU A 250 -1.13 -11.51 0.80
N LEU A 251 -1.85 -10.70 0.04
CA LEU A 251 -2.43 -9.45 0.50
C LEU A 251 -3.73 -9.67 1.28
N ARG A 252 -3.98 -8.79 2.25
CA ARG A 252 -5.27 -8.67 2.94
C ARG A 252 -5.73 -7.22 2.89
N PRO A 253 -7.02 -6.95 2.65
CA PRO A 253 -7.55 -5.59 2.65
C PRO A 253 -7.62 -5.05 4.08
N VAL A 254 -7.28 -3.77 4.29
CA VAL A 254 -7.24 -3.15 5.62
C VAL A 254 -8.13 -1.94 5.74
N ALA A 255 -8.00 -0.95 4.86
CA ALA A 255 -8.71 0.31 4.93
C ALA A 255 -8.68 1.04 3.58
N ARG A 256 -9.63 1.96 3.36
CA ARG A 256 -9.62 2.90 2.25
C ARG A 256 -9.78 4.32 2.79
N TRP A 257 -8.86 5.20 2.41
CA TRP A 257 -8.84 6.58 2.87
C TRP A 257 -8.80 7.55 1.71
N GLN A 258 -9.62 8.58 1.79
CA GLN A 258 -9.62 9.68 0.84
C GLN A 258 -9.04 10.94 1.46
N SER A 259 -8.30 11.71 0.67
CA SER A 259 -7.78 13.00 1.11
C SER A 259 -8.91 13.97 1.47
N PRO A 260 -8.69 14.85 2.46
CA PRO A 260 -9.60 15.94 2.75
C PRO A 260 -9.86 16.87 1.54
N ASP A 261 -11.01 17.52 1.50
CA ASP A 261 -11.40 18.37 0.37
C ASP A 261 -10.55 19.62 0.17
N PHE A 262 -9.87 20.08 1.19
CA PHE A 262 -9.00 21.26 1.12
C PHE A 262 -7.69 21.04 0.34
N PHE A 263 -7.38 19.79 -0.03
CA PHE A 263 -6.22 19.50 -0.88
C PHE A 263 -6.55 19.69 -2.36
N LEU A 264 -5.65 20.38 -3.08
CA LEU A 264 -5.70 20.49 -4.54
C LEU A 264 -5.32 19.16 -5.21
N LYS A 265 -4.38 18.42 -4.63
CA LYS A 265 -4.01 17.06 -5.08
C LYS A 265 -4.61 16.06 -4.13
N ARG A 266 -5.73 15.45 -4.53
CA ARG A 266 -6.46 14.48 -3.71
C ARG A 266 -6.15 13.05 -4.12
N TYR A 267 -6.15 12.18 -3.13
CA TYR A 267 -5.83 10.76 -3.28
C TYR A 267 -6.90 9.89 -2.66
N ASP A 268 -7.13 8.75 -3.30
CA ASP A 268 -7.95 7.64 -2.82
C ASP A 268 -7.00 6.47 -2.59
N ILE A 269 -6.73 6.15 -1.34
CA ILE A 269 -5.64 5.28 -0.92
C ILE A 269 -6.21 3.97 -0.40
N ALA A 270 -5.87 2.86 -1.05
CA ALA A 270 -6.14 1.52 -0.56
C ALA A 270 -4.96 1.02 0.29
N TYR A 271 -5.24 0.62 1.53
CA TYR A 271 -4.26 0.02 2.42
C TYR A 271 -4.44 -1.50 2.45
N PHE A 272 -3.38 -2.20 2.12
CA PHE A 272 -3.25 -3.63 2.21
C PHE A 272 -2.34 -4.02 3.38
N THR A 273 -2.34 -5.27 3.77
CA THR A 273 -1.35 -5.81 4.72
C THR A 273 -0.92 -7.20 4.31
N THR A 274 0.32 -7.54 4.64
CA THR A 274 0.91 -8.86 4.46
C THR A 274 1.99 -9.12 5.50
N ALA A 275 2.33 -10.38 5.71
CA ALA A 275 3.58 -10.73 6.40
C ALA A 275 4.78 -10.45 5.50
N LEU A 276 5.94 -10.22 6.10
CA LEU A 276 7.19 -10.21 5.35
C LEU A 276 7.43 -11.62 4.76
N PRO A 277 7.62 -11.76 3.44
CA PRO A 277 7.97 -13.04 2.86
C PRO A 277 9.29 -13.59 3.42
N VAL A 278 9.35 -14.89 3.62
CA VAL A 278 10.55 -15.58 4.15
C VAL A 278 11.73 -15.34 3.22
N GLY A 279 12.89 -15.03 3.80
CA GLY A 279 14.13 -14.82 3.04
C GLY A 279 14.27 -13.42 2.42
N GLN A 280 13.23 -12.59 2.40
CA GLN A 280 13.34 -11.22 1.93
C GLN A 280 13.76 -10.28 3.06
N ASP A 281 14.68 -9.37 2.75
CA ASP A 281 15.17 -8.34 3.67
C ASP A 281 14.96 -6.97 3.03
N PRO A 282 14.14 -6.10 3.63
CA PRO A 282 13.84 -4.78 3.06
C PRO A 282 15.10 -3.92 2.98
N LYS A 283 15.32 -3.33 1.81
CA LYS A 283 16.40 -2.37 1.58
C LYS A 283 15.89 -1.20 0.76
N LEU A 284 16.15 0.00 1.23
CA LEU A 284 15.82 1.20 0.47
C LEU A 284 16.64 1.27 -0.82
N LEU A 285 16.01 1.72 -1.89
CA LEU A 285 16.69 2.01 -3.15
C LEU A 285 17.41 3.35 -3.03
N LEU A 286 18.71 3.37 -3.31
CA LEU A 286 19.51 4.59 -3.35
C LEU A 286 18.91 5.59 -4.33
N GLY A 287 18.60 6.81 -3.85
CA GLY A 287 17.98 7.87 -4.66
C GLY A 287 16.45 7.95 -4.56
N LYS A 288 15.76 6.89 -4.12
CA LYS A 288 14.29 6.90 -3.90
C LYS A 288 13.92 7.04 -2.42
N GLY A 289 14.69 6.42 -1.52
CA GLY A 289 14.46 6.47 -0.09
C GLY A 289 15.67 7.00 0.68
N VAL A 290 15.43 7.84 1.67
CA VAL A 290 16.46 8.38 2.57
C VAL A 290 16.46 7.64 3.90
N TRP A 291 15.29 7.21 4.36
CA TRP A 291 15.10 6.50 5.62
C TRP A 291 13.92 5.53 5.53
N GLY A 292 14.07 4.39 6.14
CA GLY A 292 13.02 3.40 6.36
C GLY A 292 13.53 2.36 7.34
N ASP A 293 12.66 1.95 8.26
CA ASP A 293 13.04 1.00 9.29
C ASP A 293 11.85 0.20 9.81
N TRP A 294 12.15 -0.94 10.42
CA TRP A 294 11.21 -1.68 11.23
C TRP A 294 11.04 -1.01 12.58
N LEU A 295 9.80 -0.74 12.94
CA LEU A 295 9.46 -0.07 14.19
C LEU A 295 8.49 -0.94 14.99
N ASN A 296 8.75 -1.08 16.29
CA ASN A 296 7.78 -1.63 17.21
C ASN A 296 6.61 -0.67 17.35
N VAL A 297 5.41 -1.16 17.04
CA VAL A 297 4.21 -0.31 16.93
C VAL A 297 3.81 0.28 18.29
N ARG A 298 3.96 -0.47 19.38
CA ARG A 298 3.61 0.00 20.73
C ARG A 298 4.59 1.06 21.21
N GLU A 299 5.89 0.79 21.11
CA GLU A 299 6.95 1.76 21.46
C GLU A 299 6.80 3.06 20.68
N LEU A 300 6.50 2.96 19.36
CA LEU A 300 6.25 4.13 18.53
C LEU A 300 5.06 4.97 19.02
N LEU A 301 3.97 4.33 19.43
CA LEU A 301 2.78 5.04 19.94
C LEU A 301 2.98 5.56 21.36
N GLU A 302 3.77 4.90 22.20
CA GLU A 302 4.15 5.40 23.53
C GLU A 302 5.01 6.66 23.42
N ALA A 303 5.89 6.73 22.40
CA ALA A 303 6.73 7.88 22.11
C ALA A 303 6.07 8.95 21.21
N LYS A 304 4.77 8.84 20.90
CA LYS A 304 4.09 9.69 19.90
C LYS A 304 4.16 11.18 20.15
N ASP A 305 4.21 11.59 21.42
CA ASP A 305 4.25 12.99 21.85
C ASP A 305 5.70 13.52 22.02
N THR A 306 6.70 12.69 21.66
CA THR A 306 8.12 13.06 21.63
C THR A 306 8.61 13.28 20.21
N SER A 307 9.78 13.88 20.04
CA SER A 307 10.43 14.05 18.72
C SER A 307 11.31 12.86 18.31
N GLU A 308 11.30 11.76 19.04
CA GLU A 308 12.24 10.64 18.87
C GLU A 308 12.28 10.11 17.43
N LEU A 309 11.13 9.84 16.83
CA LEU A 309 11.07 9.38 15.44
C LEU A 309 11.60 10.45 14.47
N GLY A 310 11.17 11.70 14.64
CA GLY A 310 11.60 12.80 13.79
C GLY A 310 13.10 13.03 13.84
N ASP A 311 13.70 12.98 15.02
CA ASP A 311 15.13 13.12 15.26
C ASP A 311 15.92 11.93 14.72
N ARG A 312 15.38 10.70 14.85
CA ARG A 312 15.95 9.47 14.29
C ARG A 312 16.00 9.51 12.75
N ILE A 313 15.00 10.08 12.10
CA ILE A 313 14.97 10.27 10.64
C ILE A 313 16.01 11.34 10.23
N GLY A 314 16.19 12.40 11.03
CA GLY A 314 17.24 13.38 10.89
C GLY A 314 17.11 14.31 9.67
N GLN A 315 15.92 14.47 9.10
CA GLN A 315 15.68 15.38 7.98
C GLN A 315 15.20 16.75 8.49
N SER A 316 15.46 17.80 7.73
CA SER A 316 15.15 19.18 8.13
C SER A 316 13.66 19.43 8.44
N ASN A 317 12.78 18.63 7.84
CA ASN A 317 11.33 18.70 8.04
C ASN A 317 10.81 17.65 9.06
N THR A 318 11.70 16.86 9.70
CA THR A 318 11.33 15.85 10.69
C THR A 318 11.92 16.10 12.06
N VAL A 319 13.13 16.67 12.15
CA VAL A 319 13.81 16.96 13.42
C VAL A 319 12.93 17.84 14.32
N GLY A 320 12.78 17.46 15.59
CA GLY A 320 11.95 18.14 16.57
C GLY A 320 10.44 17.95 16.38
N ARG A 321 10.00 17.09 15.44
CA ARG A 321 8.58 16.85 15.15
C ARG A 321 8.07 15.60 15.85
N THR A 322 6.88 15.71 16.43
CA THR A 322 6.15 14.59 17.03
C THR A 322 5.50 13.70 15.97
N LEU A 323 5.08 12.49 16.34
CA LEU A 323 4.51 11.52 15.40
C LEU A 323 3.28 12.08 14.65
N ASP A 324 2.37 12.77 15.35
CA ASP A 324 1.16 13.37 14.77
C ASP A 324 1.45 14.50 13.77
N GLN A 325 2.61 15.13 13.86
CA GLN A 325 3.07 16.13 12.90
C GLN A 325 3.69 15.53 11.63
N LEU A 326 4.12 14.27 11.68
CA LEU A 326 4.81 13.58 10.60
C LEU A 326 3.89 12.69 9.75
N ILE A 327 2.85 12.13 10.36
CA ILE A 327 1.96 11.14 9.71
C ILE A 327 0.56 11.69 9.46
N THR A 328 -0.16 11.05 8.54
CA THR A 328 -1.57 11.37 8.30
C THR A 328 -2.48 10.72 9.35
N PRO A 329 -3.72 11.24 9.55
CA PRO A 329 -4.71 10.59 10.42
C PRO A 329 -4.97 9.12 10.06
N GLY A 330 -4.93 8.78 8.76
CA GLY A 330 -5.09 7.42 8.30
C GLY A 330 -3.97 6.49 8.80
N VAL A 331 -2.71 6.94 8.71
CA VAL A 331 -1.55 6.18 9.21
C VAL A 331 -1.62 6.05 10.73
N MET A 332 -1.98 7.11 11.47
CA MET A 332 -2.16 7.05 12.92
C MET A 332 -3.21 6.01 13.33
N CYS A 333 -4.40 6.04 12.71
CA CYS A 333 -5.44 5.05 12.96
C CYS A 333 -4.99 3.60 12.71
N LEU A 334 -4.21 3.39 11.67
CA LEU A 334 -3.70 2.07 11.31
C LEU A 334 -2.67 1.59 12.33
N LEU A 335 -1.77 2.45 12.79
CA LEU A 335 -0.82 2.15 13.87
C LEU A 335 -1.55 1.83 15.18
N GLU A 336 -2.55 2.63 15.57
CA GLU A 336 -3.40 2.34 16.75
C GLU A 336 -4.15 1.02 16.63
N SER A 337 -4.57 0.65 15.42
CA SER A 337 -5.22 -0.64 15.17
C SER A 337 -4.23 -1.82 15.22
N LEU A 338 -3.01 -1.63 14.72
CA LEU A 338 -1.91 -2.59 14.80
C LEU A 338 -1.51 -2.86 16.25
N ALA A 339 -1.39 -1.82 17.07
CA ALA A 339 -1.00 -1.94 18.48
C ALA A 339 -1.96 -2.81 19.32
N LYS A 340 -3.21 -2.95 18.88
CA LYS A 340 -4.21 -3.82 19.52
C LYS A 340 -4.02 -5.30 19.21
N ALA A 341 -3.28 -5.63 18.16
CA ALA A 341 -2.99 -7.01 17.81
C ALA A 341 -1.75 -7.49 18.59
N GLN A 342 -1.81 -8.74 19.07
CA GLN A 342 -0.71 -9.32 19.83
C GLN A 342 0.34 -9.98 18.95
N THR A 343 -0.08 -10.49 17.78
CA THR A 343 0.78 -11.20 16.83
C THR A 343 0.41 -10.83 15.39
N SER A 344 1.36 -11.05 14.48
CA SER A 344 1.16 -10.89 13.04
C SER A 344 0.02 -11.78 12.52
N VAL A 345 -0.09 -13.02 13.02
CA VAL A 345 -1.16 -13.94 12.67
C VAL A 345 -2.53 -13.39 13.11
N ALA A 346 -2.64 -12.87 14.34
CA ALA A 346 -3.88 -12.27 14.83
C ALA A 346 -4.29 -11.05 13.99
N TRP A 347 -3.33 -10.24 13.58
CA TRP A 347 -3.57 -9.09 12.70
C TRP A 347 -4.03 -9.50 11.30
N LEU A 348 -3.33 -10.44 10.66
CA LEU A 348 -3.60 -10.89 9.30
C LEU A 348 -4.91 -11.69 9.17
N SER A 349 -5.28 -12.44 10.20
CA SER A 349 -6.52 -13.23 10.25
C SER A 349 -7.77 -12.39 10.52
N LYS A 350 -7.61 -11.13 10.92
CA LYS A 350 -8.74 -10.25 11.26
C LYS A 350 -9.55 -9.94 10.00
N ARG A 351 -10.83 -10.31 10.00
CA ARG A 351 -11.78 -9.84 8.98
C ARG A 351 -12.14 -8.37 9.23
N ARG A 352 -12.14 -7.59 8.17
CA ARG A 352 -12.42 -6.15 8.23
C ARG A 352 -13.57 -5.81 7.30
N ASN A 353 -14.51 -5.03 7.80
CA ASN A 353 -15.46 -4.33 6.94
C ASN A 353 -14.82 -2.97 6.59
N ILE A 354 -14.54 -2.76 5.31
CA ILE A 354 -13.83 -1.57 4.87
C ILE A 354 -14.84 -0.50 4.52
N GLU A 355 -14.80 0.59 5.27
CA GLU A 355 -15.53 1.81 4.97
C GLU A 355 -14.56 2.85 4.39
N VAL A 356 -15.03 3.61 3.41
CA VAL A 356 -14.25 4.72 2.86
C VAL A 356 -14.21 5.84 3.89
N LYS A 357 -13.03 6.16 4.39
CA LYS A 357 -12.81 7.21 5.39
C LYS A 357 -12.29 8.46 4.72
N LYS A 358 -12.95 9.58 4.98
CA LYS A 358 -12.56 10.89 4.47
C LYS A 358 -12.56 11.90 5.61
N PRO A 359 -11.39 12.36 6.07
CA PRO A 359 -11.33 13.38 7.10
C PRO A 359 -11.91 14.71 6.61
N VAL A 360 -12.63 15.40 7.47
CA VAL A 360 -13.15 16.74 7.24
C VAL A 360 -12.51 17.72 8.21
N LEU A 361 -12.37 18.98 7.76
CA LEU A 361 -11.86 20.04 8.60
C LEU A 361 -12.98 20.50 9.55
N VAL A 362 -12.69 20.56 10.84
CA VAL A 362 -13.59 21.03 11.87
C VAL A 362 -12.89 22.01 12.80
N THR A 363 -13.67 22.88 13.45
CA THR A 363 -13.17 23.72 14.55
C THR A 363 -13.58 23.08 15.87
N HIS A 364 -12.62 22.73 16.70
CA HIS A 364 -12.86 22.18 18.03
C HIS A 364 -12.07 23.00 19.08
N ASN A 365 -12.75 23.54 20.09
CA ASN A 365 -12.14 24.41 21.11
C ASN A 365 -11.30 25.57 20.52
N GLY A 366 -11.75 26.14 19.40
CA GLY A 366 -11.04 27.23 18.70
C GLY A 366 -9.88 26.80 17.82
N ALA A 367 -9.45 25.55 17.86
CA ALA A 367 -8.42 25.01 17.00
C ALA A 367 -9.00 24.29 15.77
N CYS A 368 -8.32 24.38 14.63
CA CYS A 368 -8.60 23.58 13.46
C CYS A 368 -8.11 22.14 13.67
N MET A 369 -8.99 21.19 13.43
CA MET A 369 -8.69 19.75 13.55
C MET A 369 -9.26 18.98 12.37
N LEU A 370 -8.74 17.77 12.13
CA LEU A 370 -9.31 16.81 11.21
C LEU A 370 -10.24 15.85 11.96
N SER A 371 -11.43 15.62 11.41
CA SER A 371 -12.42 14.73 12.00
C SER A 371 -12.90 13.71 10.99
N PHE A 372 -13.17 12.49 11.46
CA PHE A 372 -13.95 11.48 10.74
C PHE A 372 -14.74 10.62 11.74
N THR A 373 -15.79 9.95 11.24
CA THR A 373 -16.64 9.08 12.03
C THR A 373 -16.17 7.63 11.86
N GLU A 374 -16.02 6.93 12.97
CA GLU A 374 -15.74 5.49 13.00
C GLU A 374 -16.96 4.76 13.56
N VAL A 375 -17.47 3.77 12.81
CA VAL A 375 -18.53 2.87 13.28
C VAL A 375 -17.88 1.74 14.08
N VAL A 376 -18.20 1.67 15.36
CA VAL A 376 -17.69 0.60 16.25
C VAL A 376 -18.85 -0.25 16.77
N PRO A 377 -18.64 -1.56 16.98
CA PRO A 377 -19.64 -2.40 17.65
C PRO A 377 -19.96 -1.80 19.02
N ALA A 378 -21.23 -1.66 19.36
CA ALA A 378 -21.61 -1.26 20.71
C ALA A 378 -21.19 -2.37 21.68
N THR A 379 -20.24 -2.09 22.54
CA THR A 379 -19.91 -2.95 23.67
C THR A 379 -21.09 -2.97 24.62
N THR A 380 -21.71 -4.12 24.80
CA THR A 380 -22.68 -4.35 25.85
C THR A 380 -21.98 -4.20 27.21
N GLY A 381 -22.19 -3.04 27.85
CA GLY A 381 -21.88 -2.84 29.26
C GLY A 381 -20.44 -2.44 29.58
N SER A 382 -20.12 -1.17 29.39
CA SER A 382 -19.35 -0.36 30.33
C SER A 382 -19.58 1.11 30.00
N MET A 383 -20.23 1.84 30.88
CA MET A 383 -20.17 3.29 30.87
C MET A 383 -18.71 3.72 31.17
N TYR A 384 -17.90 3.81 30.15
CA TYR A 384 -16.71 4.63 30.24
C TYR A 384 -17.09 6.06 29.87
N THR A 385 -17.54 6.80 30.88
CA THR A 385 -17.32 8.23 30.92
C THR A 385 -15.83 8.43 31.07
N GLY A 386 -15.11 8.33 29.96
CA GLY A 386 -13.72 8.74 29.88
C GLY A 386 -13.70 10.23 29.99
N ALA A 387 -13.50 10.74 31.20
CA ALA A 387 -13.10 12.10 31.42
C ALA A 387 -11.86 12.36 30.56
N MET A 388 -11.99 13.32 29.65
CA MET A 388 -10.84 13.96 29.03
C MET A 388 -9.99 14.54 30.15
N GLY A 389 -8.81 13.97 30.37
CA GLY A 389 -7.75 14.64 31.09
C GLY A 389 -7.28 15.81 30.21
N VAL A 390 -7.73 16.99 30.56
CA VAL A 390 -7.08 18.24 30.22
C VAL A 390 -5.84 18.32 31.08
N LEU A 391 -4.70 18.32 30.50
CA LEU A 391 -3.53 19.12 30.86
C LEU A 391 -2.66 19.32 29.63
#